data_1baa5b9ccf64663bf3413e2aa6dc5d05
#
_entry.id   1baa5b9ccf64663bf3413e2aa6dc5d05
#
_cell.length_a   1.000
_cell.length_b   1.000
_cell.length_c   1.000
_cell.angle_alpha   90.00
_cell.angle_beta   90.00
_cell.angle_gamma   90.00
#
_symmetry.space_group_name_H-M   'P 1'
#
loop_
_entity.id
_entity.type
_entity.pdbx_description
1 polymer ?
#
loop_
_entity_poly.entity_id
_entity_poly.type
_entity_poly.pdbx_seq_one_letter_code
_entity_poly.pdbx_strand_id
1 'polypeptide(L)'
;MKMLINVPETVVADALRGMAAAHPELTVDVENRVVVRRDAPVAGKVGLVSGGGSGHEPLHAGFVGPGMLSAACPGEVFTSPVPDQMVRAAAAVDSGAGVLFVVKNYTGDVLNFEMAAELAEDEGIQVAQVVVDDDVAVSDSTFTAGRRGTGATLFVEKIAGAAADEGAPLDRVVSVARQVNGSSRSFGVALSAVTTPAKGSPTFDLPAGELELGIGIHGEPGRERRPMMTSGEIADFAVDAVLEDLRPTGPVLALVNGMGATPLLELYGFNAEVHRVLGERGVPVARTLVGNYVTSLDMAGCSVTLCQIDEELLRLWDAPVETPALRWGR
;
A
#
# COMPACT_ATOMS: atom_id res chain seq x y z
N MET A 1 -11.32 -25.02 4.34
CA MET A 1 -10.30 -24.04 3.91
C MET A 1 -8.98 -24.75 3.62
N LYS A 2 -8.26 -24.36 2.55
CA LYS A 2 -6.90 -24.85 2.26
C LYS A 2 -5.97 -23.65 2.31
N MET A 3 -5.31 -23.42 3.44
CA MET A 3 -4.30 -22.37 3.62
C MET A 3 -3.02 -23.00 4.19
N LEU A 4 -1.86 -22.44 3.83
CA LEU A 4 -0.58 -22.87 4.36
C LEU A 4 -0.30 -22.16 5.67
N ILE A 5 -1.04 -22.49 6.71
CA ILE A 5 -0.93 -21.93 8.07
C ILE A 5 -0.96 -23.06 9.12
N ASN A 6 -0.45 -22.80 10.30
CA ASN A 6 -0.58 -23.73 11.43
C ASN A 6 -2.00 -23.59 12.02
N VAL A 7 -2.29 -22.46 12.65
CA VAL A 7 -3.61 -22.10 13.18
C VAL A 7 -3.89 -20.62 12.91
N PRO A 8 -5.16 -20.23 12.79
CA PRO A 8 -5.50 -18.81 12.51
C PRO A 8 -4.94 -17.81 13.52
N GLU A 9 -4.88 -18.17 14.78
CA GLU A 9 -4.47 -17.29 15.89
C GLU A 9 -2.98 -16.93 15.87
N THR A 10 -2.14 -17.74 15.22
CA THR A 10 -0.68 -17.50 15.17
C THR A 10 -0.19 -17.04 13.82
N VAL A 11 -1.07 -16.88 12.82
CA VAL A 11 -0.69 -16.66 11.41
C VAL A 11 0.23 -15.45 11.24
N VAL A 12 -0.05 -14.33 11.92
CA VAL A 12 0.77 -13.11 11.84
C VAL A 12 2.12 -13.31 12.51
N ALA A 13 2.14 -13.90 13.72
CA ALA A 13 3.38 -14.17 14.41
C ALA A 13 4.27 -15.20 13.68
N ASP A 14 3.66 -16.22 13.06
CA ASP A 14 4.39 -17.20 12.25
C ASP A 14 4.96 -16.57 10.98
N ALA A 15 4.21 -15.69 10.31
CA ALA A 15 4.69 -14.92 9.16
C ALA A 15 5.88 -14.02 9.54
N LEU A 16 5.79 -13.30 10.66
CA LEU A 16 6.87 -12.43 11.15
C LEU A 16 8.14 -13.23 11.50
N ARG A 17 8.01 -14.42 12.12
CA ARG A 17 9.17 -15.31 12.34
C ARG A 17 9.80 -15.77 11.03
N GLY A 18 8.96 -16.10 10.03
CA GLY A 18 9.43 -16.45 8.69
C GLY A 18 10.15 -15.30 8.00
N MET A 19 9.62 -14.08 8.12
CA MET A 19 10.24 -12.86 7.61
C MET A 19 11.61 -12.60 8.28
N ALA A 20 11.69 -12.70 9.60
CA ALA A 20 12.94 -12.54 10.33
C ALA A 20 14.02 -13.54 9.89
N ALA A 21 13.64 -14.78 9.59
CA ALA A 21 14.55 -15.82 9.11
C ALA A 21 15.01 -15.58 7.65
N ALA A 22 14.16 -14.99 6.82
CA ALA A 22 14.45 -14.76 5.40
C ALA A 22 15.24 -13.47 5.14
N HIS A 23 15.07 -12.45 6.00
CA HIS A 23 15.56 -11.09 5.80
C HIS A 23 16.44 -10.60 6.97
N PRO A 24 17.74 -11.00 6.99
CA PRO A 24 18.66 -10.60 8.05
C PRO A 24 18.96 -9.09 8.09
N GLU A 25 18.61 -8.35 7.04
CA GLU A 25 18.66 -6.89 6.96
C GLU A 25 17.55 -6.19 7.75
N LEU A 26 16.60 -6.93 8.30
CA LEU A 26 15.52 -6.43 9.16
C LEU A 26 15.73 -6.81 10.62
N THR A 27 15.22 -6.00 11.52
CA THR A 27 14.97 -6.32 12.92
C THR A 27 13.46 -6.52 13.09
N VAL A 28 13.05 -7.73 13.44
CA VAL A 28 11.64 -8.09 13.57
C VAL A 28 11.33 -8.39 15.02
N ASP A 29 10.56 -7.53 15.66
CA ASP A 29 9.98 -7.76 16.98
C ASP A 29 8.64 -8.47 16.80
N VAL A 30 8.66 -9.80 16.96
CA VAL A 30 7.46 -10.63 16.75
C VAL A 30 6.42 -10.41 17.84
N GLU A 31 6.86 -10.11 19.07
CA GLU A 31 5.96 -9.92 20.23
C GLU A 31 5.17 -8.62 20.09
N ASN A 32 5.86 -7.55 19.78
CA ASN A 32 5.25 -6.22 19.59
C ASN A 32 4.83 -5.96 18.14
N ARG A 33 5.08 -6.90 17.21
CA ARG A 33 4.75 -6.80 15.78
C ARG A 33 5.25 -5.51 15.15
N VAL A 34 6.54 -5.26 15.29
CA VAL A 34 7.24 -4.13 14.69
C VAL A 34 8.38 -4.67 13.82
N VAL A 35 8.43 -4.21 12.59
CA VAL A 35 9.50 -4.53 11.63
C VAL A 35 10.28 -3.25 11.37
N VAL A 36 11.59 -3.27 11.61
CA VAL A 36 12.46 -2.09 11.49
C VAL A 36 13.65 -2.43 10.60
N ARG A 37 14.10 -1.51 9.76
CA ARG A 37 15.37 -1.67 9.06
C ARG A 37 16.52 -1.76 10.07
N ARG A 38 17.47 -2.66 9.84
CA ARG A 38 18.51 -2.98 10.84
C ARG A 38 19.43 -1.80 11.18
N ASP A 39 19.63 -0.89 10.23
CA ASP A 39 20.49 0.28 10.39
C ASP A 39 19.78 1.49 11.01
N ALA A 40 18.51 1.36 11.40
CA ALA A 40 17.78 2.43 12.09
C ALA A 40 18.26 2.60 13.55
N PRO A 41 18.17 3.83 14.10
CA PRO A 41 17.85 5.08 13.42
C PRO A 41 19.00 5.56 12.51
N VAL A 42 18.69 6.09 11.33
CA VAL A 42 19.69 6.63 10.42
C VAL A 42 19.94 8.10 10.74
N ALA A 43 21.12 8.43 11.21
CA ALA A 43 21.46 9.77 11.71
C ALA A 43 21.11 10.89 10.71
N GLY A 44 20.37 11.89 11.18
CA GLY A 44 19.98 13.07 10.40
C GLY A 44 18.91 12.84 9.33
N LYS A 45 18.28 11.64 9.30
CA LYS A 45 17.23 11.33 8.34
C LYS A 45 15.87 11.18 9.02
N VAL A 46 14.85 11.63 8.33
CA VAL A 46 13.45 11.44 8.73
C VAL A 46 13.12 9.95 8.70
N GLY A 47 12.52 9.43 9.78
CA GLY A 47 11.99 8.07 9.82
C GLY A 47 10.64 7.99 9.12
N LEU A 48 10.43 7.00 8.25
CA LEU A 48 9.12 6.70 7.68
C LEU A 48 8.54 5.46 8.34
N VAL A 49 7.34 5.58 8.90
CA VAL A 49 6.61 4.47 9.51
C VAL A 49 5.25 4.34 8.85
N SER A 50 4.87 3.12 8.52
CA SER A 50 3.52 2.79 8.07
C SER A 50 3.03 1.53 8.76
N GLY A 51 1.78 1.19 8.56
CA GLY A 51 1.19 0.00 9.15
C GLY A 51 -0.26 -0.16 8.72
N GLY A 52 -0.81 -1.28 9.11
CA GLY A 52 -2.18 -1.66 8.81
C GLY A 52 -2.38 -3.14 9.09
N GLY A 53 -3.57 -3.65 8.81
CA GLY A 53 -3.87 -5.07 8.95
C GLY A 53 -2.94 -5.93 8.10
N SER A 54 -2.52 -7.08 8.63
CA SER A 54 -1.86 -8.14 7.85
C SER A 54 -2.84 -8.73 6.84
N GLY A 55 -2.32 -9.35 5.77
CA GLY A 55 -3.12 -9.90 4.67
C GLY A 55 -3.00 -9.10 3.36
N HIS A 56 -2.21 -8.04 3.37
CA HIS A 56 -1.93 -7.18 2.22
C HIS A 56 -0.49 -7.30 1.72
N GLU A 57 0.25 -8.28 2.21
CA GLU A 57 1.67 -8.46 1.91
C GLU A 57 1.97 -8.40 0.39
N PRO A 58 3.09 -7.75 0.05
CA PRO A 58 4.20 -7.24 0.88
C PRO A 58 3.94 -5.94 1.63
N LEU A 59 2.80 -5.25 1.43
CA LEU A 59 2.44 -4.03 2.15
C LEU A 59 2.20 -4.34 3.65
N HIS A 60 2.85 -3.72 4.62
CA HIS A 60 3.87 -2.68 4.54
C HIS A 60 5.28 -3.25 4.85
N ALA A 61 5.37 -4.36 5.60
CA ALA A 61 6.61 -4.91 6.13
C ALA A 61 7.63 -5.29 5.03
N GLY A 62 7.16 -5.75 3.86
CA GLY A 62 7.98 -6.05 2.70
C GLY A 62 8.62 -4.81 2.04
N PHE A 63 8.23 -3.60 2.45
CA PHE A 63 8.76 -2.33 1.96
C PHE A 63 9.66 -1.62 2.98
N VAL A 64 10.04 -2.30 4.06
CA VAL A 64 11.00 -1.77 5.03
C VAL A 64 12.43 -1.94 4.51
N GLY A 65 13.14 -0.84 4.38
CA GLY A 65 14.53 -0.81 3.92
C GLY A 65 14.95 0.53 3.30
N PRO A 66 16.22 0.65 2.90
CA PRO A 66 16.75 1.86 2.28
C PRO A 66 15.96 2.31 1.05
N GLY A 67 15.64 3.60 0.97
CA GLY A 67 14.89 4.20 -0.13
C GLY A 67 13.37 4.05 -0.04
N MET A 68 12.84 3.51 1.09
CA MET A 68 11.41 3.34 1.34
C MET A 68 11.09 3.47 2.84
N LEU A 69 10.38 2.52 3.48
CA LEU A 69 10.03 2.60 4.90
C LEU A 69 11.22 2.35 5.84
N SER A 70 11.25 3.07 6.96
CA SER A 70 12.16 2.81 8.08
C SER A 70 11.62 1.73 9.02
N ALA A 71 10.30 1.69 9.23
CA ALA A 71 9.62 0.65 9.99
C ALA A 71 8.19 0.43 9.50
N ALA A 72 7.63 -0.74 9.84
CA ALA A 72 6.24 -1.09 9.61
C ALA A 72 5.64 -1.76 10.85
N CYS A 73 4.33 -1.55 11.05
CA CYS A 73 3.55 -2.09 12.15
C CYS A 73 2.44 -3.02 11.62
N PRO A 74 2.69 -4.33 11.45
CA PRO A 74 1.66 -5.30 11.07
C PRO A 74 0.63 -5.49 12.18
N GLY A 75 -0.63 -5.21 11.89
CA GLY A 75 -1.76 -5.55 12.78
C GLY A 75 -2.20 -7.00 12.64
N GLU A 76 -3.31 -7.37 13.30
CA GLU A 76 -4.00 -8.63 13.03
C GLU A 76 -4.52 -8.65 11.58
N VAL A 77 -4.93 -9.83 11.11
CA VAL A 77 -5.46 -9.95 9.74
C VAL A 77 -6.62 -8.97 9.52
N PHE A 78 -6.45 -8.06 8.57
CA PHE A 78 -7.40 -6.99 8.21
C PHE A 78 -7.81 -6.08 9.39
N THR A 79 -6.96 -5.96 10.39
CA THR A 79 -7.22 -5.13 11.58
C THR A 79 -6.05 -4.19 11.83
N SER A 80 -6.34 -2.93 12.08
CA SER A 80 -5.34 -1.88 12.35
C SER A 80 -4.41 -2.26 13.51
N PRO A 81 -3.12 -1.91 13.45
CA PRO A 81 -2.20 -2.03 14.58
C PRO A 81 -2.65 -1.13 15.74
N VAL A 82 -2.25 -1.47 16.95
CA VAL A 82 -2.54 -0.66 18.15
C VAL A 82 -1.52 0.48 18.29
N PRO A 83 -1.88 1.61 18.94
CA PRO A 83 -1.01 2.79 19.05
C PRO A 83 0.40 2.49 19.57
N ASP A 84 0.53 1.63 20.59
CA ASP A 84 1.82 1.24 21.18
C ASP A 84 2.82 0.67 20.16
N GLN A 85 2.33 -0.01 19.10
CA GLN A 85 3.20 -0.52 18.04
C GLN A 85 3.83 0.63 17.25
N MET A 86 3.03 1.66 16.89
CA MET A 86 3.51 2.81 16.13
C MET A 86 4.43 3.70 16.96
N VAL A 87 4.15 3.88 18.28
CA VAL A 87 5.05 4.60 19.19
C VAL A 87 6.42 3.90 19.26
N ARG A 88 6.43 2.58 19.45
CA ARG A 88 7.68 1.79 19.44
C ARG A 88 8.44 1.90 18.12
N ALA A 89 7.71 1.86 16.99
CA ALA A 89 8.30 2.02 15.68
C ALA A 89 8.90 3.43 15.50
N ALA A 90 8.16 4.46 15.90
CA ALA A 90 8.64 5.85 15.86
C ALA A 90 9.93 6.03 16.70
N ALA A 91 9.93 5.53 17.94
CA ALA A 91 11.11 5.57 18.81
C ALA A 91 12.32 4.82 18.23
N ALA A 92 12.08 3.71 17.53
CA ALA A 92 13.15 2.93 16.91
C ALA A 92 13.79 3.61 15.69
N VAL A 93 13.07 4.53 15.01
CA VAL A 93 13.54 5.15 13.77
C VAL A 93 13.85 6.64 13.91
N ASP A 94 13.44 7.29 14.98
CA ASP A 94 13.72 8.70 15.19
C ASP A 94 15.21 8.96 15.44
N SER A 95 15.77 9.83 14.63
CA SER A 95 17.15 10.31 14.76
C SER A 95 17.24 11.74 15.28
N GLY A 96 16.10 12.31 15.71
CA GLY A 96 15.95 13.74 16.00
C GLY A 96 15.59 14.57 14.75
N ALA A 97 15.41 13.93 13.59
CA ALA A 97 14.95 14.59 12.35
C ALA A 97 13.42 14.51 12.17
N GLY A 98 12.74 13.81 13.08
CA GLY A 98 11.30 13.58 13.08
C GLY A 98 10.89 12.34 12.30
N VAL A 99 9.61 11.98 12.42
CA VAL A 99 8.99 10.79 11.85
C VAL A 99 7.78 11.16 11.01
N LEU A 100 7.66 10.59 9.81
CA LEU A 100 6.45 10.65 8.99
C LEU A 100 5.67 9.35 9.14
N PHE A 101 4.41 9.43 9.57
CA PHE A 101 3.44 8.34 9.47
C PHE A 101 2.70 8.38 8.13
N VAL A 102 2.80 7.30 7.36
CA VAL A 102 2.01 7.07 6.14
C VAL A 102 0.84 6.17 6.50
N VAL A 103 -0.37 6.70 6.40
CA VAL A 103 -1.59 6.07 6.94
C VAL A 103 -2.58 5.83 5.81
N LYS A 104 -3.05 4.60 5.64
CA LYS A 104 -4.18 4.35 4.74
C LYS A 104 -5.47 4.88 5.35
N ASN A 105 -6.32 5.52 4.53
CA ASN A 105 -7.59 6.06 5.01
C ASN A 105 -8.61 4.95 5.31
N TYR A 106 -8.47 4.36 6.49
CA TYR A 106 -9.44 3.49 7.16
C TYR A 106 -9.63 3.99 8.58
N THR A 107 -10.85 4.03 9.08
CA THR A 107 -11.18 4.65 10.37
C THR A 107 -10.31 4.15 11.52
N GLY A 108 -10.07 2.84 11.59
CA GLY A 108 -9.21 2.25 12.63
C GLY A 108 -7.74 2.68 12.49
N ASP A 109 -7.21 2.68 11.26
CA ASP A 109 -5.83 3.13 11.01
C ASP A 109 -5.68 4.61 11.38
N VAL A 110 -6.58 5.49 10.90
CA VAL A 110 -6.53 6.93 11.15
C VAL A 110 -6.56 7.21 12.66
N LEU A 111 -7.52 6.65 13.40
CA LEU A 111 -7.64 6.88 14.85
C LEU A 111 -6.44 6.36 15.64
N ASN A 112 -5.95 5.17 15.30
CA ASN A 112 -4.82 4.58 16.02
C ASN A 112 -3.50 5.30 15.74
N PHE A 113 -3.27 5.76 14.50
CA PHE A 113 -2.09 6.55 14.15
C PHE A 113 -2.16 7.98 14.73
N GLU A 114 -3.34 8.62 14.79
CA GLU A 114 -3.52 9.89 15.49
C GLU A 114 -3.15 9.77 16.96
N MET A 115 -3.68 8.77 17.66
CA MET A 115 -3.33 8.50 19.06
C MET A 115 -1.83 8.19 19.23
N ALA A 116 -1.24 7.42 18.33
CA ALA A 116 0.18 7.11 18.37
C ALA A 116 1.04 8.37 18.16
N ALA A 117 0.62 9.31 17.30
CA ALA A 117 1.33 10.56 17.10
C ALA A 117 1.33 11.41 18.37
N GLU A 118 0.17 11.56 19.04
CA GLU A 118 0.06 12.28 20.32
C GLU A 118 0.98 11.65 21.39
N LEU A 119 0.96 10.32 21.54
CA LEU A 119 1.81 9.61 22.50
C LEU A 119 3.31 9.76 22.18
N ALA A 120 3.69 9.71 20.90
CA ALA A 120 5.08 9.88 20.48
C ALA A 120 5.56 11.34 20.71
N GLU A 121 4.70 12.33 20.50
CA GLU A 121 4.99 13.73 20.80
C GLU A 121 5.20 13.96 22.31
N ASP A 122 4.44 13.29 23.18
CA ASP A 122 4.64 13.30 24.64
C ASP A 122 6.01 12.69 25.03
N GLU A 123 6.55 11.78 24.22
CA GLU A 123 7.91 11.23 24.36
C GLU A 123 9.01 12.13 23.73
N GLY A 124 8.62 13.27 23.14
CA GLY A 124 9.54 14.24 22.52
C GLY A 124 9.92 13.93 21.08
N ILE A 125 9.21 13.02 20.41
CA ILE A 125 9.42 12.69 19.01
C ILE A 125 8.53 13.57 18.14
N GLN A 126 9.11 14.32 17.21
CA GLN A 126 8.34 15.11 16.25
C GLN A 126 7.68 14.20 15.22
N VAL A 127 6.35 14.16 15.16
CA VAL A 127 5.59 13.33 14.24
C VAL A 127 4.78 14.18 13.27
N ALA A 128 4.72 13.76 12.01
CA ALA A 128 3.79 14.27 11.02
C ALA A 128 3.04 13.09 10.36
N GLN A 129 1.85 13.36 9.80
CA GLN A 129 1.03 12.33 9.17
C GLN A 129 0.61 12.72 7.75
N VAL A 130 0.54 11.71 6.88
CA VAL A 130 -0.10 11.80 5.57
C VAL A 130 -1.06 10.63 5.41
N VAL A 131 -2.34 10.96 5.25
CA VAL A 131 -3.42 9.98 5.01
C VAL A 131 -3.57 9.78 3.51
N VAL A 132 -3.50 8.52 3.07
CA VAL A 132 -3.64 8.10 1.67
C VAL A 132 -5.09 7.75 1.39
N ASP A 133 -5.68 8.38 0.35
CA ASP A 133 -7.11 8.34 0.02
C ASP A 133 -7.37 8.26 -1.50
N ASP A 134 -6.70 7.36 -2.17
CA ASP A 134 -6.58 7.29 -3.63
C ASP A 134 -7.72 6.53 -4.34
N ASP A 135 -8.50 5.72 -3.64
CA ASP A 135 -9.53 4.87 -4.26
C ASP A 135 -10.75 5.68 -4.73
N VAL A 136 -10.94 5.74 -6.06
CA VAL A 136 -12.06 6.48 -6.66
C VAL A 136 -13.34 5.66 -6.78
N ALA A 137 -13.33 4.40 -6.35
CA ALA A 137 -14.51 3.55 -6.50
C ALA A 137 -15.70 4.05 -5.68
N VAL A 138 -15.45 4.52 -4.45
CA VAL A 138 -16.49 5.01 -3.54
C VAL A 138 -16.03 6.30 -2.85
N SER A 139 -16.97 7.18 -2.52
CA SER A 139 -16.69 8.39 -1.73
C SER A 139 -16.66 8.12 -0.23
N ASP A 140 -17.39 7.09 0.21
CA ASP A 140 -17.47 6.60 1.59
C ASP A 140 -17.65 5.08 1.57
N SER A 141 -17.13 4.37 2.57
CA SER A 141 -17.32 2.94 2.71
C SER A 141 -17.73 2.56 4.15
N THR A 142 -18.01 1.28 4.40
CA THR A 142 -18.43 0.77 5.72
C THR A 142 -17.40 1.10 6.82
N PHE A 143 -16.12 1.19 6.47
CA PHE A 143 -15.01 1.37 7.41
C PHE A 143 -14.21 2.65 7.19
N THR A 144 -14.70 3.59 6.35
CA THR A 144 -13.94 4.75 5.94
C THR A 144 -14.85 5.94 5.67
N ALA A 145 -14.59 7.06 6.32
CA ALA A 145 -15.10 8.36 5.90
C ALA A 145 -14.20 8.90 4.79
N GLY A 146 -14.76 9.25 3.65
CA GLY A 146 -14.00 9.60 2.46
C GLY A 146 -13.51 8.37 1.66
N ARG A 147 -12.58 8.58 0.73
CA ARG A 147 -12.02 7.53 -0.11
C ARG A 147 -11.10 6.61 0.68
N ARG A 148 -11.08 5.32 0.34
CA ARG A 148 -10.14 4.34 0.90
C ARG A 148 -8.72 4.61 0.42
N GLY A 149 -7.72 4.26 1.23
CA GLY A 149 -6.30 4.23 0.87
C GLY A 149 -5.92 2.85 0.33
N THR A 150 -5.34 2.79 -0.89
CA THR A 150 -5.00 1.53 -1.57
C THR A 150 -3.63 1.60 -2.26
N GLY A 151 -3.57 1.50 -3.58
CA GLY A 151 -2.33 1.36 -4.35
C GLY A 151 -1.37 2.55 -4.28
N ALA A 152 -1.88 3.77 -4.10
CA ALA A 152 -1.03 4.96 -3.94
C ALA A 152 -0.14 4.90 -2.71
N THR A 153 -0.48 4.08 -1.71
CA THR A 153 0.36 3.87 -0.52
C THR A 153 1.78 3.48 -0.91
N LEU A 154 1.94 2.57 -1.88
CA LEU A 154 3.25 2.16 -2.39
C LEU A 154 4.01 3.35 -3.00
N PHE A 155 3.35 4.19 -3.79
CA PHE A 155 3.99 5.36 -4.39
C PHE A 155 4.41 6.38 -3.33
N VAL A 156 3.55 6.63 -2.33
CA VAL A 156 3.87 7.53 -1.21
C VAL A 156 5.06 7.00 -0.42
N GLU A 157 5.06 5.73 -0.02
CA GLU A 157 6.14 5.10 0.73
C GLU A 157 7.47 5.14 -0.03
N LYS A 158 7.45 4.85 -1.35
CA LYS A 158 8.66 4.84 -2.18
C LYS A 158 9.22 6.24 -2.42
N ILE A 159 8.36 7.18 -2.82
CA ILE A 159 8.82 8.52 -3.26
C ILE A 159 9.20 9.37 -2.04
N ALA A 160 8.40 9.35 -0.96
CA ALA A 160 8.75 10.04 0.29
C ALA A 160 9.96 9.39 0.98
N GLY A 161 10.08 8.05 0.92
CA GLY A 161 11.25 7.32 1.41
C GLY A 161 12.54 7.70 0.70
N ALA A 162 12.49 7.91 -0.62
CA ALA A 162 13.62 8.41 -1.38
C ALA A 162 14.01 9.85 -0.97
N ALA A 163 13.04 10.73 -0.78
CA ALA A 163 13.29 12.09 -0.31
C ALA A 163 13.94 12.10 1.10
N ALA A 164 13.46 11.26 2.01
CA ALA A 164 14.06 11.09 3.34
C ALA A 164 15.50 10.53 3.25
N ASP A 165 15.72 9.55 2.37
CA ASP A 165 17.07 8.97 2.15
C ASP A 165 18.07 9.98 1.58
N GLU A 166 17.60 10.98 0.83
CA GLU A 166 18.42 12.13 0.36
C GLU A 166 18.71 13.16 1.48
N GLY A 167 18.13 13.00 2.67
CA GLY A 167 18.32 13.90 3.81
C GLY A 167 17.37 15.11 3.79
N ALA A 168 16.25 15.05 3.10
CA ALA A 168 15.25 16.11 3.13
C ALA A 168 14.67 16.27 4.55
N PRO A 169 14.40 17.51 5.02
CA PRO A 169 13.76 17.75 6.33
C PRO A 169 12.31 17.30 6.33
N LEU A 170 11.72 17.10 7.52
CA LEU A 170 10.39 16.53 7.72
C LEU A 170 9.29 17.23 6.91
N ASP A 171 9.27 18.55 6.93
CA ASP A 171 8.29 19.35 6.18
C ASP A 171 8.35 19.09 4.67
N ARG A 172 9.57 18.89 4.13
CA ARG A 172 9.77 18.56 2.71
C ARG A 172 9.30 17.14 2.40
N VAL A 173 9.64 16.16 3.24
CA VAL A 173 9.20 14.75 3.09
C VAL A 173 7.67 14.68 3.13
N VAL A 174 7.03 15.39 4.06
CA VAL A 174 5.56 15.52 4.16
C VAL A 174 4.98 16.16 2.89
N SER A 175 5.59 17.24 2.39
CA SER A 175 5.14 17.91 1.16
C SER A 175 5.17 16.97 -0.05
N VAL A 176 6.25 16.20 -0.21
CA VAL A 176 6.38 15.18 -1.26
C VAL A 176 5.32 14.10 -1.11
N ALA A 177 5.13 13.55 0.10
CA ALA A 177 4.12 12.53 0.37
C ALA A 177 2.69 13.02 0.03
N ARG A 178 2.34 14.26 0.43
CA ARG A 178 1.04 14.87 0.10
C ARG A 178 0.88 15.10 -1.41
N GLN A 179 1.93 15.53 -2.10
CA GLN A 179 1.92 15.73 -3.55
C GLN A 179 1.64 14.39 -4.26
N VAL A 180 2.32 13.32 -3.87
CA VAL A 180 2.11 11.97 -4.44
C VAL A 180 0.68 11.49 -4.20
N ASN A 181 0.17 11.59 -2.97
CA ASN A 181 -1.20 11.20 -2.66
C ASN A 181 -2.22 12.03 -3.47
N GLY A 182 -2.08 13.35 -3.49
CA GLY A 182 -2.97 14.25 -4.24
C GLY A 182 -2.98 13.98 -5.74
N SER A 183 -1.86 13.47 -6.28
CA SER A 183 -1.67 13.16 -7.71
C SER A 183 -1.92 11.69 -8.05
N SER A 184 -2.43 10.88 -7.13
CA SER A 184 -2.68 9.44 -7.33
C SER A 184 -4.15 9.09 -7.27
N ARG A 185 -4.58 8.13 -8.12
CA ARG A 185 -5.92 7.54 -8.05
C ARG A 185 -5.85 6.07 -8.38
N SER A 186 -6.73 5.30 -7.74
CA SER A 186 -6.80 3.84 -7.86
C SER A 186 -8.22 3.35 -8.10
N PHE A 187 -8.32 2.19 -8.75
CA PHE A 187 -9.55 1.44 -8.91
C PHE A 187 -9.29 -0.06 -8.87
N GLY A 188 -10.02 -0.79 -8.02
CA GLY A 188 -9.89 -2.23 -7.84
C GLY A 188 -11.03 -3.03 -8.49
N VAL A 189 -10.73 -4.28 -8.87
CA VAL A 189 -11.69 -5.24 -9.44
C VAL A 189 -11.46 -6.61 -8.82
N ALA A 190 -12.51 -7.25 -8.28
CA ALA A 190 -12.44 -8.62 -7.77
C ALA A 190 -13.07 -9.62 -8.74
N LEU A 191 -12.38 -10.74 -8.91
CA LEU A 191 -12.83 -11.93 -9.65
C LEU A 191 -13.24 -13.06 -8.69
N SER A 192 -12.84 -12.99 -7.43
CA SER A 192 -13.28 -13.88 -6.36
C SER A 192 -13.35 -13.13 -5.04
N ALA A 193 -14.12 -13.66 -4.09
CA ALA A 193 -14.12 -13.17 -2.72
C ALA A 193 -12.85 -13.59 -1.97
N VAL A 194 -12.46 -12.79 -0.99
CA VAL A 194 -11.35 -13.09 -0.07
C VAL A 194 -11.80 -14.04 1.04
N THR A 195 -10.89 -14.93 1.47
CA THR A 195 -11.09 -15.81 2.63
C THR A 195 -10.11 -15.45 3.74
N THR A 196 -10.62 -15.02 4.89
CA THR A 196 -9.75 -14.77 6.05
C THR A 196 -9.51 -16.04 6.86
N PRO A 197 -8.33 -16.22 7.48
CA PRO A 197 -8.01 -17.38 8.31
C PRO A 197 -9.05 -17.63 9.42
N ALA A 198 -9.46 -16.59 10.12
CA ALA A 198 -10.40 -16.70 11.23
C ALA A 198 -11.81 -17.15 10.78
N LYS A 199 -12.28 -16.67 9.62
CA LYS A 199 -13.62 -17.05 9.09
C LYS A 199 -13.61 -18.40 8.41
N GLY A 200 -12.52 -18.75 7.72
CA GLY A 200 -12.37 -20.02 7.00
C GLY A 200 -13.32 -20.20 5.79
N SER A 201 -14.05 -19.16 5.41
CA SER A 201 -14.98 -19.10 4.29
C SER A 201 -14.93 -17.72 3.64
N PRO A 202 -15.40 -17.57 2.38
CA PRO A 202 -15.46 -16.27 1.71
C PRO A 202 -16.15 -15.19 2.54
N THR A 203 -15.62 -13.96 2.47
CA THR A 203 -16.16 -12.82 3.23
C THR A 203 -17.46 -12.28 2.65
N PHE A 204 -17.64 -12.43 1.36
CA PHE A 204 -18.86 -12.09 0.62
C PHE A 204 -19.15 -13.15 -0.45
N ASP A 205 -20.34 -13.11 -1.04
CA ASP A 205 -20.72 -14.00 -2.13
C ASP A 205 -20.44 -13.30 -3.48
N LEU A 206 -19.67 -13.95 -4.35
CA LEU A 206 -19.45 -13.53 -5.73
C LEU A 206 -19.72 -14.76 -6.62
N PRO A 207 -20.88 -14.81 -7.32
CA PRO A 207 -21.25 -15.94 -8.16
C PRO A 207 -20.25 -16.20 -9.28
N ALA A 208 -20.11 -17.46 -9.66
CA ALA A 208 -19.30 -17.82 -10.82
C ALA A 208 -19.80 -17.11 -12.10
N GLY A 209 -18.90 -16.46 -12.83
CA GLY A 209 -19.22 -15.68 -14.02
C GLY A 209 -19.61 -14.23 -13.75
N GLU A 210 -19.45 -13.76 -12.51
CA GLU A 210 -19.57 -12.34 -12.14
C GLU A 210 -18.25 -11.78 -11.61
N LEU A 211 -18.13 -10.46 -11.62
CA LEU A 211 -17.03 -9.68 -11.04
C LEU A 211 -17.58 -8.49 -10.26
N GLU A 212 -16.79 -7.99 -9.29
CA GLU A 212 -17.11 -6.78 -8.51
C GLU A 212 -16.20 -5.65 -8.92
N LEU A 213 -16.77 -4.55 -9.43
CA LEU A 213 -16.06 -3.34 -9.83
C LEU A 213 -15.95 -2.36 -8.65
N GLY A 214 -14.73 -1.93 -8.34
CA GLY A 214 -14.47 -1.00 -7.25
C GLY A 214 -14.35 -1.66 -5.87
N ILE A 215 -13.98 -2.93 -5.81
CA ILE A 215 -13.77 -3.67 -4.56
C ILE A 215 -12.69 -3.02 -3.70
N GLY A 216 -12.87 -3.02 -2.36
CA GLY A 216 -11.84 -2.66 -1.41
C GLY A 216 -10.91 -3.82 -1.07
N ILE A 217 -9.74 -3.49 -0.51
CA ILE A 217 -8.70 -4.49 -0.18
C ILE A 217 -9.06 -5.42 0.98
N HIS A 218 -10.11 -5.13 1.76
CA HIS A 218 -10.66 -6.04 2.78
C HIS A 218 -11.91 -6.78 2.29
N GLY A 219 -12.28 -6.63 1.01
CA GLY A 219 -13.51 -7.16 0.45
C GLY A 219 -14.74 -6.27 0.69
N GLU A 220 -14.54 -4.97 0.94
CA GLU A 220 -15.64 -4.02 1.05
C GLU A 220 -16.32 -3.84 -0.31
N PRO A 221 -17.68 -3.75 -0.34
CA PRO A 221 -18.42 -3.61 -1.57
C PRO A 221 -17.91 -2.48 -2.49
N GLY A 222 -17.89 -2.75 -3.79
CA GLY A 222 -17.52 -1.80 -4.82
C GLY A 222 -18.70 -0.92 -5.28
N ARG A 223 -18.59 -0.43 -6.51
CA ARG A 223 -19.64 0.37 -7.17
C ARG A 223 -20.78 -0.49 -7.66
N GLU A 224 -20.43 -1.62 -8.31
CA GLU A 224 -21.39 -2.50 -8.96
C GLU A 224 -20.80 -3.88 -9.25
N ARG A 225 -21.71 -4.84 -9.34
CA ARG A 225 -21.44 -6.19 -9.81
C ARG A 225 -21.87 -6.33 -11.26
N ARG A 226 -21.05 -7.01 -12.07
CA ARG A 226 -21.34 -7.27 -13.48
C ARG A 226 -21.05 -8.72 -13.87
N PRO A 227 -21.66 -9.22 -14.95
CA PRO A 227 -21.19 -10.45 -15.61
C PRO A 227 -19.70 -10.34 -15.96
N MET A 228 -19.01 -11.47 -16.02
CA MET A 228 -17.59 -11.52 -16.37
C MET A 228 -17.31 -10.77 -17.67
N MET A 229 -16.32 -9.88 -17.62
CA MET A 229 -15.86 -9.02 -18.71
C MET A 229 -14.51 -9.53 -19.22
N THR A 230 -14.16 -9.18 -20.44
CA THR A 230 -12.80 -9.39 -20.96
C THR A 230 -11.80 -8.47 -20.26
N SER A 231 -10.51 -8.82 -20.31
CA SER A 231 -9.41 -7.99 -19.77
C SER A 231 -9.42 -6.58 -20.35
N GLY A 232 -9.73 -6.43 -21.65
CA GLY A 232 -9.85 -5.13 -22.31
C GLY A 232 -11.00 -4.29 -21.76
N GLU A 233 -12.19 -4.87 -21.60
CA GLU A 233 -13.36 -4.15 -21.02
C GLU A 233 -13.12 -3.75 -19.57
N ILE A 234 -12.44 -4.60 -18.78
CA ILE A 234 -12.05 -4.27 -17.41
C ILE A 234 -11.04 -3.10 -17.40
N ALA A 235 -10.08 -3.11 -18.32
CA ALA A 235 -9.08 -2.04 -18.42
C ALA A 235 -9.73 -0.71 -18.85
N ASP A 236 -10.61 -0.74 -19.84
CA ASP A 236 -11.39 0.46 -20.26
C ASP A 236 -12.14 1.05 -19.07
N PHE A 237 -12.86 0.22 -18.32
CA PHE A 237 -13.63 0.68 -17.16
C PHE A 237 -12.75 1.23 -16.03
N ALA A 238 -11.71 0.48 -15.62
CA ALA A 238 -10.87 0.85 -14.50
C ALA A 238 -10.03 2.09 -14.79
N VAL A 239 -9.42 2.18 -15.98
CA VAL A 239 -8.61 3.33 -16.37
C VAL A 239 -9.50 4.57 -16.55
N ASP A 240 -10.66 4.46 -17.21
CA ASP A 240 -11.58 5.59 -17.37
C ASP A 240 -12.06 6.10 -16.00
N ALA A 241 -12.39 5.22 -15.05
CA ALA A 241 -12.78 5.63 -13.69
C ALA A 241 -11.66 6.41 -12.97
N VAL A 242 -10.40 5.99 -13.14
CA VAL A 242 -9.23 6.70 -12.58
C VAL A 242 -9.02 8.03 -13.27
N LEU A 243 -9.07 8.07 -14.61
CA LEU A 243 -8.82 9.28 -15.39
C LEU A 243 -9.92 10.35 -15.24
N GLU A 244 -11.16 9.95 -14.99
CA GLU A 244 -12.29 10.87 -14.74
C GLU A 244 -12.02 11.77 -13.53
N ASP A 245 -11.36 11.25 -12.49
CA ASP A 245 -11.01 11.98 -11.29
C ASP A 245 -9.60 12.61 -11.36
N LEU A 246 -8.59 11.85 -11.78
CA LEU A 246 -7.19 12.31 -11.81
C LEU A 246 -6.97 13.43 -12.83
N ARG A 247 -7.54 13.31 -14.05
CA ARG A 247 -7.39 14.26 -15.17
C ARG A 247 -5.95 14.69 -15.41
N PRO A 248 -5.05 13.77 -15.67
CA PRO A 248 -3.63 14.08 -15.73
C PRO A 248 -3.31 14.99 -16.92
N THR A 249 -2.44 15.98 -16.69
CA THR A 249 -1.94 16.91 -17.73
C THR A 249 -0.51 16.59 -18.17
N GLY A 250 0.09 15.55 -17.60
CA GLY A 250 1.46 15.12 -17.84
C GLY A 250 1.60 13.60 -17.74
N PRO A 251 2.84 13.08 -17.73
CA PRO A 251 3.10 11.66 -17.64
C PRO A 251 2.68 11.08 -16.30
N VAL A 252 2.36 9.77 -16.30
CA VAL A 252 1.98 9.04 -15.11
C VAL A 252 2.94 7.89 -14.81
N LEU A 253 3.05 7.54 -13.52
CA LEU A 253 3.43 6.20 -13.09
C LEU A 253 2.17 5.32 -13.14
N ALA A 254 2.31 4.09 -13.59
CA ALA A 254 1.23 3.11 -13.61
C ALA A 254 1.62 1.91 -12.73
N LEU A 255 0.73 1.53 -11.79
CA LEU A 255 0.80 0.28 -11.06
C LEU A 255 -0.36 -0.60 -11.51
N VAL A 256 -0.04 -1.76 -12.07
CA VAL A 256 -0.97 -2.86 -12.30
C VAL A 256 -0.72 -3.90 -11.21
N ASN A 257 -1.63 -3.91 -10.25
CA ASN A 257 -1.48 -4.67 -9.02
C ASN A 257 -2.43 -5.85 -8.99
N GLY A 258 -1.92 -7.03 -8.66
CA GLY A 258 -2.72 -8.21 -8.36
C GLY A 258 -3.17 -8.23 -6.91
N MET A 259 -4.35 -8.79 -6.67
CA MET A 259 -4.93 -8.86 -5.32
C MET A 259 -4.49 -10.09 -4.51
N GLY A 260 -3.53 -10.87 -5.01
CA GLY A 260 -2.93 -12.02 -4.32
C GLY A 260 -3.04 -13.33 -5.11
N ALA A 261 -4.20 -13.67 -5.63
CA ALA A 261 -4.41 -14.93 -6.35
C ALA A 261 -4.32 -14.82 -7.89
N THR A 262 -4.17 -13.62 -8.45
CA THR A 262 -4.05 -13.43 -9.90
C THR A 262 -2.62 -13.71 -10.37
N PRO A 263 -2.40 -14.64 -11.32
CA PRO A 263 -1.07 -14.96 -11.84
C PRO A 263 -0.43 -13.79 -12.60
N LEU A 264 0.90 -13.70 -12.56
CA LEU A 264 1.65 -12.68 -13.31
C LEU A 264 1.35 -12.70 -14.83
N LEU A 265 1.09 -13.87 -15.42
CA LEU A 265 0.70 -13.99 -16.83
C LEU A 265 -0.54 -13.13 -17.13
N GLU A 266 -1.55 -13.22 -16.28
CA GLU A 266 -2.79 -12.44 -16.41
C GLU A 266 -2.55 -10.94 -16.15
N LEU A 267 -1.76 -10.61 -15.12
CA LEU A 267 -1.41 -9.23 -14.83
C LEU A 267 -0.63 -8.55 -15.97
N TYR A 268 0.28 -9.27 -16.65
CA TYR A 268 0.96 -8.73 -17.83
C TYR A 268 0.02 -8.58 -19.01
N GLY A 269 -0.92 -9.52 -19.22
CA GLY A 269 -1.98 -9.39 -20.23
C GLY A 269 -2.86 -8.17 -19.96
N PHE A 270 -3.29 -7.99 -18.70
CA PHE A 270 -4.07 -6.84 -18.28
C PHE A 270 -3.27 -5.51 -18.40
N ASN A 271 -1.98 -5.52 -18.08
CA ASN A 271 -1.11 -4.37 -18.27
C ASN A 271 -1.02 -3.92 -19.74
N ALA A 272 -1.02 -4.85 -20.69
CA ALA A 272 -1.04 -4.52 -22.10
C ALA A 272 -2.33 -3.74 -22.48
N GLU A 273 -3.48 -4.16 -21.93
CA GLU A 273 -4.75 -3.46 -22.11
C GLU A 273 -4.77 -2.09 -21.43
N VAL A 274 -4.25 -1.97 -20.21
CA VAL A 274 -4.10 -0.67 -19.51
C VAL A 274 -3.27 0.30 -20.35
N HIS A 275 -2.15 -0.15 -20.92
CA HIS A 275 -1.32 0.68 -21.83
C HIS A 275 -2.04 1.04 -23.12
N ARG A 276 -2.84 0.13 -23.71
CA ARG A 276 -3.68 0.44 -24.87
C ARG A 276 -4.63 1.59 -24.54
N VAL A 277 -5.39 1.47 -23.45
CA VAL A 277 -6.37 2.50 -23.06
C VAL A 277 -5.69 3.84 -22.77
N LEU A 278 -4.60 3.85 -22.00
CA LEU A 278 -3.85 5.10 -21.72
C LEU A 278 -3.33 5.75 -23.01
N GLY A 279 -2.83 4.95 -23.97
CA GLY A 279 -2.42 5.44 -25.29
C GLY A 279 -3.57 6.05 -26.09
N GLU A 280 -4.75 5.41 -26.12
CA GLU A 280 -5.95 5.92 -26.78
C GLU A 280 -6.48 7.22 -26.13
N ARG A 281 -6.28 7.40 -24.82
CA ARG A 281 -6.63 8.62 -24.07
C ARG A 281 -5.53 9.70 -24.12
N GLY A 282 -4.40 9.41 -24.79
CA GLY A 282 -3.29 10.35 -24.93
C GLY A 282 -2.50 10.60 -23.63
N VAL A 283 -2.54 9.65 -22.68
CA VAL A 283 -1.84 9.74 -21.39
C VAL A 283 -0.47 9.05 -21.49
N PRO A 284 0.66 9.78 -21.46
CA PRO A 284 1.98 9.17 -21.51
C PRO A 284 2.31 8.46 -20.20
N VAL A 285 2.88 7.25 -20.30
CA VAL A 285 3.32 6.46 -19.13
C VAL A 285 4.84 6.56 -19.02
N ALA A 286 5.34 7.09 -17.91
CA ALA A 286 6.78 7.22 -17.68
C ALA A 286 7.41 5.94 -17.12
N ARG A 287 6.72 5.26 -16.19
CA ARG A 287 7.15 3.99 -15.59
C ARG A 287 5.94 3.11 -15.29
N THR A 288 6.17 1.81 -15.30
CA THR A 288 5.14 0.82 -14.95
C THR A 288 5.69 -0.18 -13.95
N LEU A 289 4.88 -0.51 -12.97
CA LEU A 289 5.13 -1.60 -12.03
C LEU A 289 3.98 -2.63 -12.15
N VAL A 290 4.32 -3.91 -12.29
CA VAL A 290 3.34 -5.01 -12.42
C VAL A 290 3.66 -6.10 -11.41
N GLY A 291 2.70 -6.49 -10.59
CA GLY A 291 2.87 -7.56 -9.61
C GLY A 291 1.87 -7.51 -8.48
N ASN A 292 2.08 -8.33 -7.46
CA ASN A 292 1.28 -8.35 -6.24
C ASN A 292 1.99 -7.50 -5.18
N TYR A 293 1.52 -6.30 -4.92
CA TYR A 293 2.15 -5.33 -4.01
C TYR A 293 1.21 -4.83 -2.92
N VAL A 294 -0.08 -4.77 -3.20
CA VAL A 294 -1.15 -4.42 -2.26
C VAL A 294 -2.21 -5.49 -2.43
N THR A 295 -2.14 -6.54 -1.63
CA THR A 295 -2.95 -7.75 -1.82
C THR A 295 -4.16 -7.81 -0.89
N SER A 296 -4.96 -8.82 -1.05
CA SER A 296 -6.10 -9.18 -0.20
C SER A 296 -6.15 -10.71 -0.06
N LEU A 297 -5.10 -11.28 0.57
CA LEU A 297 -4.94 -12.72 0.79
C LEU A 297 -5.12 -13.53 -0.52
N ASP A 298 -6.19 -14.36 -0.58
CA ASP A 298 -6.51 -15.26 -1.70
C ASP A 298 -7.51 -14.65 -2.71
N MET A 299 -7.75 -13.35 -2.67
CA MET A 299 -8.62 -12.69 -3.66
C MET A 299 -8.01 -12.75 -5.05
N ALA A 300 -8.71 -13.32 -6.02
CA ALA A 300 -8.40 -13.13 -7.42
C ALA A 300 -8.96 -11.77 -7.87
N GLY A 301 -8.15 -10.99 -8.57
CA GLY A 301 -8.51 -9.66 -9.02
C GLY A 301 -7.29 -8.80 -9.28
N CYS A 302 -7.53 -7.55 -9.63
CA CYS A 302 -6.50 -6.57 -9.92
C CYS A 302 -6.92 -5.17 -9.50
N SER A 303 -5.94 -4.27 -9.43
CA SER A 303 -6.20 -2.83 -9.36
C SER A 303 -5.26 -2.06 -10.28
N VAL A 304 -5.72 -0.91 -10.73
CA VAL A 304 -4.92 0.07 -11.46
C VAL A 304 -4.74 1.29 -10.57
N THR A 305 -3.49 1.72 -10.38
CA THR A 305 -3.16 2.99 -9.74
C THR A 305 -2.36 3.83 -10.71
N LEU A 306 -2.79 5.07 -10.93
CA LEU A 306 -2.07 6.05 -11.71
C LEU A 306 -1.64 7.19 -10.79
N CYS A 307 -0.39 7.65 -10.94
CA CYS A 307 0.12 8.84 -10.26
C CYS A 307 0.68 9.81 -11.30
N GLN A 308 0.11 11.00 -11.43
CA GLN A 308 0.72 12.03 -12.26
C GLN A 308 2.02 12.49 -11.62
N ILE A 309 3.07 12.58 -12.44
CA ILE A 309 4.41 12.92 -11.97
C ILE A 309 4.97 14.13 -12.72
N ASP A 310 5.86 14.84 -12.04
CA ASP A 310 6.81 15.80 -12.60
C ASP A 310 8.23 15.20 -12.62
N GLU A 311 9.22 16.01 -13.01
CA GLU A 311 10.61 15.59 -13.07
C GLU A 311 11.18 15.20 -11.70
N GLU A 312 10.76 15.87 -10.62
CA GLU A 312 11.22 15.59 -9.27
C GLU A 312 10.64 14.26 -8.76
N LEU A 313 9.34 14.05 -8.89
CA LEU A 313 8.71 12.80 -8.47
C LEU A 313 9.25 11.61 -9.28
N LEU A 314 9.52 11.80 -10.58
CA LEU A 314 10.13 10.75 -11.39
C LEU A 314 11.55 10.42 -10.91
N ARG A 315 12.36 11.42 -10.61
CA ARG A 315 13.72 11.23 -10.07
C ARG A 315 13.69 10.48 -8.73
N LEU A 316 12.78 10.84 -7.83
CA LEU A 316 12.60 10.18 -6.53
C LEU A 316 12.05 8.75 -6.69
N TRP A 317 11.18 8.52 -7.67
CA TRP A 317 10.73 7.17 -8.00
C TRP A 317 11.89 6.29 -8.50
N ASP A 318 12.72 6.82 -9.41
CA ASP A 318 13.86 6.10 -9.99
C ASP A 318 15.04 5.98 -9.01
N ALA A 319 15.03 6.70 -7.88
CA ALA A 319 16.08 6.63 -6.86
C ALA A 319 16.23 5.21 -6.30
N PRO A 320 17.44 4.80 -5.89
CA PRO A 320 17.70 3.46 -5.38
C PRO A 320 16.77 3.04 -4.26
N VAL A 321 16.37 1.77 -4.27
CA VAL A 321 15.57 1.15 -3.22
C VAL A 321 16.05 -0.28 -2.97
N GLU A 322 16.07 -0.70 -1.70
CA GLU A 322 16.43 -2.04 -1.30
C GLU A 322 15.57 -2.50 -0.13
N THR A 323 14.51 -3.24 -0.45
CA THR A 323 13.59 -3.85 0.52
C THR A 323 13.35 -5.32 0.15
N PRO A 324 12.73 -6.13 0.99
CA PRO A 324 12.36 -7.51 0.63
C PRO A 324 11.57 -7.63 -0.67
N ALA A 325 10.64 -6.69 -0.93
CA ALA A 325 9.71 -6.79 -2.06
C ALA A 325 10.00 -5.84 -3.23
N LEU A 326 10.89 -4.87 -3.06
CA LEU A 326 11.18 -3.88 -4.10
C LEU A 326 12.68 -3.56 -4.12
N ARG A 327 13.30 -3.74 -5.31
CA ARG A 327 14.74 -3.53 -5.44
C ARG A 327 15.11 -3.03 -6.82
N TRP A 328 15.75 -1.85 -6.87
CA TRP A 328 16.44 -1.33 -8.06
C TRP A 328 17.49 -0.28 -7.69
N GLY A 329 18.44 -0.03 -8.59
CA GLY A 329 19.47 1.02 -8.45
C GLY A 329 20.52 0.74 -7.38
N ARG A 330 20.55 -0.45 -6.78
CA ARG A 330 21.55 -0.90 -5.79
C ARG A 330 22.13 -2.24 -6.14
#